data_adbe96688ec6bdaf2ca692f9384a15a0
#
_entry.id   adbe96688ec6bdaf2ca692f9384a15a0
#
_cell.length_a   1.000
_cell.length_b   1.000
_cell.length_c   1.000
_cell.angle_alpha   90.00
_cell.angle_beta   90.00
_cell.angle_gamma   90.00
#
_symmetry.space_group_name_H-M   'P 1'
#
loop_
_entity.id
_entity.type
_entity.pdbx_description
1 polymer ?
#
loop_
_entity_poly.entity_id
_entity_poly.type
_entity_poly.pdbx_seq_one_letter_code
_entity_poly.pdbx_strand_id
1 'polypeptide(L)'
;MLSGFGIVGAIADAAQNKDRNISEAEYLKEALGPRLQIEALKSVDLVSNLKLQPSQIIYETPIADRKITTKAQSRLSSSTAPCYVELIVTQNFYKKAAIYGRSLNNRFILKDFRGGKSKAELVKGRGGNGLAHFPPKTTDETEVAEKELREVFAKNFTEFAAGVHAAK
;
A
#
# COMPACT_ATOMS: atom_id res chain seq x y z
N MET A 1 5.82 -3.62 18.96
CA MET A 1 4.46 -4.14 19.21
C MET A 1 3.48 -3.20 18.52
N LEU A 2 3.03 -3.53 17.32
CA LEU A 2 1.97 -2.79 16.64
C LEU A 2 0.65 -3.23 17.26
N SER A 3 0.05 -2.38 18.09
CA SER A 3 -1.26 -2.63 18.67
C SER A 3 -2.29 -2.69 17.55
N GLY A 4 -2.80 -3.88 17.26
CA GLY A 4 -3.76 -4.16 16.21
C GLY A 4 -5.17 -3.58 16.42
N PHE A 5 -5.34 -2.63 17.34
CA PHE A 5 -6.64 -2.06 17.69
C PHE A 5 -7.00 -0.76 16.93
N GLY A 6 -6.04 -0.15 16.24
CA GLY A 6 -6.26 1.21 15.74
C GLY A 6 -7.10 1.30 14.46
N ILE A 7 -7.02 0.34 13.56
CA ILE A 7 -7.55 0.55 12.19
C ILE A 7 -9.01 0.14 12.05
N VAL A 8 -9.41 -1.00 12.61
CA VAL A 8 -10.83 -1.38 12.64
C VAL A 8 -11.62 -0.41 13.49
N GLY A 9 -11.03 0.05 14.60
CA GLY A 9 -11.59 1.12 15.42
C GLY A 9 -11.73 2.43 14.65
N ALA A 10 -10.73 2.84 13.87
CA ALA A 10 -10.77 4.07 13.09
C ALA A 10 -11.87 4.04 12.01
N ILE A 11 -12.05 2.93 11.31
CA ILE A 11 -13.14 2.78 10.34
C ILE A 11 -14.50 2.85 11.04
N ALA A 12 -14.68 2.14 12.15
CA ALA A 12 -15.93 2.14 12.91
C ALA A 12 -16.23 3.54 13.49
N ASP A 13 -15.23 4.20 14.08
CA ASP A 13 -15.36 5.54 14.64
C ASP A 13 -15.72 6.58 13.56
N ALA A 14 -15.09 6.51 12.39
CA ALA A 14 -15.40 7.43 11.31
C ALA A 14 -16.78 7.17 10.71
N ALA A 15 -17.24 5.92 10.63
CA ALA A 15 -18.60 5.60 10.21
C ALA A 15 -19.67 6.09 11.22
N GLN A 16 -19.35 6.07 12.51
CA GLN A 16 -20.23 6.56 13.58
C GLN A 16 -20.19 8.09 13.72
N ASN A 17 -19.04 8.71 13.49
CA ASN A 17 -18.81 10.15 13.65
C ASN A 17 -18.92 10.90 12.33
N LYS A 18 -19.99 10.67 11.56
CA LYS A 18 -20.30 11.47 10.35
C LYS A 18 -20.33 12.99 10.58
N ASP A 19 -20.54 13.42 11.82
CA ASP A 19 -20.57 14.82 12.23
C ASP A 19 -19.19 15.47 12.38
N ARG A 20 -18.12 14.69 12.35
CA ARG A 20 -16.76 15.22 12.30
C ARG A 20 -16.36 15.40 10.86
N ASN A 21 -16.66 16.41 10.18
CA ASN A 21 -16.19 16.84 8.83
C ASN A 21 -14.80 16.32 8.36
N ILE A 22 -14.51 15.04 8.63
CA ILE A 22 -13.31 14.34 8.14
C ILE A 22 -13.56 14.06 6.66
N SER A 23 -12.67 14.55 5.81
CA SER A 23 -12.77 14.26 4.39
C SER A 23 -12.65 12.76 4.12
N GLU A 24 -13.30 12.27 3.06
CA GLU A 24 -13.18 10.86 2.65
C GLU A 24 -11.71 10.44 2.42
N ALA A 25 -10.86 11.40 2.01
CA ALA A 25 -9.43 11.19 1.83
C ALA A 25 -8.67 11.02 3.16
N GLU A 26 -9.03 11.76 4.19
CA GLU A 26 -8.48 11.59 5.55
C GLU A 26 -8.92 10.26 6.15
N TYR A 27 -10.19 9.92 5.96
CA TYR A 27 -10.71 8.64 6.38
C TYR A 27 -9.97 7.48 5.73
N LEU A 28 -9.64 7.56 4.43
CA LEU A 28 -8.83 6.54 3.77
C LEU A 28 -7.45 6.36 4.42
N LYS A 29 -6.78 7.45 4.82
CA LYS A 29 -5.46 7.35 5.47
C LYS A 29 -5.51 6.54 6.77
N GLU A 30 -6.57 6.72 7.54
CA GLU A 30 -6.78 5.96 8.77
C GLU A 30 -7.15 4.51 8.48
N ALA A 31 -8.10 4.29 7.58
CA ALA A 31 -8.61 2.97 7.24
C ALA A 31 -7.54 2.09 6.55
N LEU A 32 -6.80 2.64 5.59
CA LEU A 32 -5.72 1.96 4.88
C LEU A 32 -4.36 2.19 5.54
N GLY A 33 -4.28 1.90 6.83
CA GLY A 33 -3.05 1.99 7.60
C GLY A 33 -2.08 0.82 7.34
N PRO A 34 -0.92 0.82 8.02
CA PRO A 34 0.13 -0.18 7.79
C PRO A 34 -0.34 -1.63 7.95
N ARG A 35 -1.20 -1.91 8.93
CA ARG A 35 -1.74 -3.27 9.16
C ARG A 35 -2.49 -3.78 7.95
N LEU A 36 -3.43 -3.00 7.43
CA LEU A 36 -4.26 -3.41 6.29
C LEU A 36 -3.44 -3.55 5.00
N GLN A 37 -2.46 -2.67 4.80
CA GLN A 37 -1.52 -2.76 3.67
C GLN A 37 -0.69 -4.06 3.74
N ILE A 38 -0.19 -4.43 4.92
CA ILE A 38 0.57 -5.67 5.13
C ILE A 38 -0.33 -6.89 4.89
N GLU A 39 -1.56 -6.89 5.40
CA GLU A 39 -2.53 -7.97 5.16
C GLU A 39 -2.83 -8.13 3.67
N ALA A 40 -3.00 -7.02 2.95
CA ALA A 40 -3.20 -7.04 1.52
C ALA A 40 -2.00 -7.62 0.77
N LEU A 41 -0.78 -7.22 1.13
CA LEU A 41 0.44 -7.73 0.51
C LEU A 41 0.70 -9.20 0.86
N LYS A 42 0.29 -9.67 2.04
CA LYS A 42 0.34 -11.10 2.40
C LYS A 42 -0.65 -11.96 1.62
N SER A 43 -1.73 -11.37 1.11
CA SER A 43 -2.71 -12.09 0.29
C SER A 43 -2.26 -12.35 -1.15
N VAL A 44 -1.17 -11.72 -1.58
CA VAL A 44 -0.55 -11.93 -2.89
C VAL A 44 0.81 -12.59 -2.75
N ASP A 45 1.23 -13.35 -3.77
CA ASP A 45 2.58 -13.89 -3.82
C ASP A 45 3.55 -12.83 -4.32
N LEU A 46 4.18 -12.10 -3.38
CA LEU A 46 5.14 -11.04 -3.67
C LEU A 46 6.34 -11.54 -4.48
N VAL A 47 6.84 -12.72 -4.14
CA VAL A 47 8.02 -13.31 -4.79
C VAL A 47 7.72 -13.58 -6.26
N SER A 48 6.60 -14.25 -6.56
CA SER A 48 6.18 -14.53 -7.94
C SER A 48 5.82 -13.27 -8.72
N ASN A 49 5.06 -12.35 -8.11
CA ASN A 49 4.64 -11.11 -8.78
C ASN A 49 5.83 -10.23 -9.15
N LEU A 50 6.84 -10.14 -8.28
CA LEU A 50 8.05 -9.36 -8.53
C LEU A 50 9.15 -10.17 -9.24
N LYS A 51 8.90 -11.44 -9.60
CA LYS A 51 9.84 -12.35 -10.24
C LYS A 51 11.18 -12.44 -9.49
N LEU A 52 11.10 -12.55 -8.18
CA LEU A 52 12.25 -12.73 -7.31
C LEU A 52 12.62 -14.21 -7.19
N GLN A 53 13.86 -14.47 -6.81
CA GLN A 53 14.25 -15.78 -6.29
C GLN A 53 13.55 -16.01 -4.94
N PRO A 54 13.44 -17.27 -4.47
CA PRO A 54 12.90 -17.56 -3.14
C PRO A 54 13.54 -16.64 -2.09
N SER A 55 12.72 -15.88 -1.37
CA SER A 55 13.19 -14.78 -0.54
C SER A 55 12.43 -14.74 0.79
N GLN A 56 13.12 -14.33 1.84
CA GLN A 56 12.49 -13.95 3.10
C GLN A 56 11.89 -12.56 2.96
N ILE A 57 10.63 -12.40 3.35
CA ILE A 57 9.94 -11.11 3.35
C ILE A 57 9.93 -10.57 4.77
N ILE A 58 10.39 -9.34 4.93
CA ILE A 58 10.39 -8.62 6.21
C ILE A 58 9.54 -7.36 6.03
N TYR A 59 8.56 -7.18 6.92
CA TYR A 59 7.72 -5.99 6.95
C TYR A 59 8.27 -5.00 7.96
N GLU A 60 8.73 -3.86 7.46
CA GLU A 60 9.36 -2.82 8.27
C GLU A 60 8.36 -1.77 8.75
N THR A 61 8.74 -1.05 9.79
CA THR A 61 7.98 0.08 10.31
C THR A 61 7.92 1.19 9.27
N PRO A 62 6.77 1.85 9.09
CA PRO A 62 6.64 2.97 8.17
C PRO A 62 7.62 4.10 8.48
N ILE A 63 8.22 4.67 7.44
CA ILE A 63 9.13 5.81 7.52
C ILE A 63 8.33 7.07 7.19
N ALA A 64 8.29 8.02 8.11
CA ALA A 64 7.53 9.26 7.95
C ALA A 64 8.16 10.22 6.94
N ASP A 65 9.49 10.26 6.84
CA ASP A 65 10.18 11.14 5.89
C ASP A 65 10.05 10.63 4.46
N ARG A 66 9.17 11.29 3.71
CA ARG A 66 8.89 10.97 2.33
C ARG A 66 10.09 11.19 1.40
N LYS A 67 11.00 12.10 1.72
CA LYS A 67 12.21 12.33 0.90
C LYS A 67 13.13 11.12 0.96
N ILE A 68 13.27 10.54 2.14
CA ILE A 68 14.06 9.32 2.35
C ILE A 68 13.47 8.17 1.55
N THR A 69 12.16 7.94 1.64
CA THR A 69 11.52 6.80 0.97
C THR A 69 11.48 6.93 -0.55
N THR A 70 11.35 8.14 -1.10
CA THR A 70 11.11 8.34 -2.54
C THR A 70 12.34 8.70 -3.34
N LYS A 71 13.38 9.25 -2.71
CA LYS A 71 14.58 9.77 -3.39
C LYS A 71 15.87 9.04 -3.05
N ALA A 72 15.97 8.47 -1.85
CA ALA A 72 17.18 7.79 -1.44
C ALA A 72 17.43 6.53 -2.28
N GLN A 73 18.64 6.42 -2.83
CA GLN A 73 19.09 5.24 -3.56
C GLN A 73 19.83 4.24 -2.66
N SER A 74 20.08 4.60 -1.41
CA SER A 74 20.64 3.70 -0.40
C SER A 74 19.58 2.78 0.19
N ARG A 75 20.04 1.70 0.84
CA ARG A 75 19.15 0.78 1.59
C ARG A 75 18.53 1.53 2.77
N LEU A 76 17.24 1.30 2.97
CA LEU A 76 16.48 1.83 4.11
C LEU A 76 16.64 0.96 5.35
N SER A 77 16.92 -0.34 5.17
CA SER A 77 17.21 -1.26 6.25
C SER A 77 18.71 -1.45 6.44
N SER A 78 19.10 -2.05 7.56
CA SER A 78 20.47 -2.44 7.86
C SER A 78 20.93 -3.74 7.19
N SER A 79 20.09 -4.36 6.35
CA SER A 79 20.41 -5.62 5.67
C SER A 79 21.63 -5.47 4.76
N THR A 80 22.55 -6.44 4.84
CA THR A 80 23.72 -6.56 3.96
C THR A 80 23.57 -7.68 2.93
N ALA A 81 22.38 -8.27 2.81
CA ALA A 81 22.12 -9.38 1.90
C ALA A 81 22.47 -9.01 0.45
N PRO A 82 23.15 -9.90 -0.31
CA PRO A 82 23.55 -9.61 -1.69
C PRO A 82 22.39 -9.57 -2.66
N CYS A 83 21.35 -10.40 -2.42
CA CYS A 83 20.10 -10.39 -3.18
C CYS A 83 19.05 -9.64 -2.36
N TYR A 84 18.95 -8.34 -2.57
CA TYR A 84 18.12 -7.47 -1.74
C TYR A 84 17.30 -6.52 -2.60
N VAL A 85 16.03 -6.43 -2.29
CA VAL A 85 15.09 -5.46 -2.88
C VAL A 85 14.25 -4.82 -1.79
N GLU A 86 13.79 -3.60 -2.00
CA GLU A 86 12.84 -2.91 -1.14
C GLU A 86 11.59 -2.56 -1.94
N LEU A 87 10.43 -2.96 -1.44
CA LEU A 87 9.13 -2.50 -1.93
C LEU A 87 8.60 -1.42 -0.99
N ILE A 88 8.29 -0.27 -1.53
CA ILE A 88 7.82 0.89 -0.76
C ILE A 88 6.46 1.32 -1.28
N VAL A 89 5.48 1.40 -0.39
CA VAL A 89 4.19 2.06 -0.65
C VAL A 89 4.37 3.54 -0.33
N THR A 90 4.41 4.37 -1.35
CA THR A 90 4.73 5.80 -1.17
C THR A 90 3.51 6.66 -0.98
N GLN A 91 2.37 6.24 -1.53
CA GLN A 91 1.17 7.07 -1.52
C GLN A 91 -0.09 6.26 -1.78
N ASN A 92 -1.13 6.57 -1.01
CA ASN A 92 -2.49 6.07 -1.19
C ASN A 92 -3.40 7.26 -1.46
N PHE A 93 -4.15 7.21 -2.57
CA PHE A 93 -5.06 8.28 -2.97
C PHE A 93 -6.48 7.79 -3.06
N TYR A 94 -7.39 8.52 -2.45
CA TYR A 94 -8.80 8.44 -2.75
C TYR A 94 -9.14 9.44 -3.86
N LYS A 95 -9.85 8.97 -4.86
CA LYS A 95 -10.40 9.82 -5.91
C LYS A 95 -11.90 9.62 -6.02
N LYS A 96 -12.60 10.72 -6.20
CA LYS A 96 -14.04 10.75 -6.46
C LYS A 96 -14.28 11.58 -7.72
N ALA A 97 -14.83 10.94 -8.73
CA ALA A 97 -15.14 11.59 -9.99
C ALA A 97 -16.65 11.42 -10.30
N ALA A 98 -17.26 12.45 -10.86
CA ALA A 98 -18.71 12.48 -11.11
C ALA A 98 -19.16 11.32 -12.01
N ILE A 99 -18.36 10.95 -13.00
CA ILE A 99 -18.69 9.91 -13.99
C ILE A 99 -18.12 8.55 -13.60
N TYR A 100 -16.88 8.52 -13.08
CA TYR A 100 -16.15 7.27 -12.83
C TYR A 100 -16.28 6.76 -11.39
N GLY A 101 -17.04 7.47 -10.55
CA GLY A 101 -17.24 7.09 -9.15
C GLY A 101 -16.00 7.23 -8.28
N ARG A 102 -15.86 6.32 -7.33
CA ARG A 102 -14.79 6.31 -6.33
C ARG A 102 -13.70 5.34 -6.75
N SER A 103 -12.45 5.67 -6.45
CA SER A 103 -11.32 4.77 -6.70
C SER A 103 -10.22 4.92 -5.67
N LEU A 104 -9.51 3.81 -5.42
CA LEU A 104 -8.25 3.78 -4.71
C LEU A 104 -7.10 3.70 -5.72
N ASN A 105 -6.14 4.59 -5.57
CA ASN A 105 -4.91 4.60 -6.36
C ASN A 105 -3.71 4.52 -5.41
N ASN A 106 -2.80 3.61 -5.69
CA ASN A 106 -1.60 3.40 -4.89
C ASN A 106 -0.35 3.63 -5.74
N ARG A 107 0.66 4.23 -5.14
CA ARG A 107 1.99 4.39 -5.76
C ARG A 107 3.00 3.56 -5.03
N PHE A 108 3.83 2.88 -5.80
CA PHE A 108 4.87 1.99 -5.32
C PHE A 108 6.22 2.36 -5.91
N ILE A 109 7.27 2.04 -5.18
CA ILE A 109 8.65 2.06 -5.66
C ILE A 109 9.26 0.70 -5.33
N LEU A 110 9.86 0.06 -6.34
CA LEU A 110 10.76 -1.06 -6.13
C LEU A 110 12.18 -0.56 -6.25
N LYS A 111 12.99 -0.76 -5.20
CA LYS A 111 14.42 -0.50 -5.19
C LYS A 111 15.16 -1.83 -5.33
N ASP A 112 15.91 -1.97 -6.40
CA ASP A 112 16.63 -3.19 -6.72
C ASP A 112 18.13 -3.02 -6.47
N PHE A 113 18.65 -3.74 -5.48
CA PHE A 113 20.07 -3.78 -5.12
C PHE A 113 20.77 -5.07 -5.56
N ARG A 114 20.08 -5.93 -6.30
CA ARG A 114 20.64 -7.20 -6.74
C ARG A 114 21.88 -6.98 -7.62
N GLY A 115 22.82 -7.94 -7.56
CA GLY A 115 24.08 -7.85 -8.28
C GLY A 115 25.14 -6.99 -7.58
N GLY A 116 25.06 -6.82 -6.25
CA GLY A 116 26.04 -6.11 -5.45
C GLY A 116 26.03 -4.59 -5.66
N LYS A 117 24.95 -4.04 -6.16
CA LYS A 117 24.82 -2.59 -6.40
C LYS A 117 24.80 -1.82 -5.07
N SER A 118 25.63 -0.79 -4.94
CA SER A 118 25.60 0.14 -3.81
C SER A 118 24.46 1.15 -3.88
N LYS A 119 24.00 1.45 -5.11
CA LYS A 119 22.84 2.30 -5.38
C LYS A 119 21.75 1.47 -6.06
N ALA A 120 20.51 1.67 -5.59
CA ALA A 120 19.36 0.98 -6.15
C ALA A 120 19.05 1.44 -7.57
N GLU A 121 18.60 0.51 -8.38
CA GLU A 121 17.75 0.82 -9.53
C GLU A 121 16.32 1.05 -9.03
N LEU A 122 15.74 2.19 -9.35
CA LEU A 122 14.41 2.59 -8.88
C LEU A 122 13.38 2.36 -9.99
N VAL A 123 12.40 1.52 -9.72
CA VAL A 123 11.23 1.37 -10.59
C VAL A 123 10.01 1.93 -9.87
N LYS A 124 9.45 2.99 -10.42
CA LYS A 124 8.28 3.68 -9.88
C LYS A 124 7.05 3.33 -10.70
N GLY A 125 5.94 3.11 -10.04
CA GLY A 125 4.70 2.82 -10.73
C GLY A 125 3.48 2.95 -9.83
N ARG A 126 2.33 2.58 -10.38
CA ARG A 126 1.03 2.72 -9.72
C ARG A 126 0.06 1.65 -10.17
N GLY A 127 -0.97 1.44 -9.34
CA GLY A 127 -2.21 0.77 -9.71
C GLY A 127 -3.40 1.60 -9.26
N GLY A 128 -4.56 1.42 -9.89
CA GLY A 128 -5.77 2.14 -9.54
C GLY A 128 -7.02 1.40 -9.95
N ASN A 129 -7.93 1.19 -8.99
CA ASN A 129 -9.18 0.49 -9.20
C ASN A 129 -10.35 1.12 -8.44
N GLY A 130 -11.57 0.86 -8.91
CA GLY A 130 -12.81 1.38 -8.35
C GLY A 130 -13.12 0.84 -6.95
N LEU A 131 -13.88 1.64 -6.19
CA LEU A 131 -14.42 1.33 -4.87
C LEU A 131 -15.94 1.41 -4.91
N ALA A 132 -16.63 0.35 -4.46
CA ALA A 132 -18.08 0.29 -4.38
C ALA A 132 -18.60 0.51 -2.96
N HIS A 133 -17.88 0.01 -1.95
CA HIS A 133 -18.30 -0.01 -0.55
C HIS A 133 -17.58 1.00 0.33
N PHE A 134 -16.38 1.43 -0.06
CA PHE A 134 -15.66 2.47 0.70
C PHE A 134 -16.01 3.88 0.21
N PRO A 135 -16.23 4.87 1.08
CA PRO A 135 -16.33 4.75 2.53
C PRO A 135 -17.67 4.12 2.96
N PRO A 136 -17.69 3.38 4.09
CA PRO A 136 -18.93 2.81 4.60
C PRO A 136 -19.92 3.90 4.97
N LYS A 137 -21.20 3.67 4.71
CA LYS A 137 -22.27 4.62 5.05
C LYS A 137 -22.80 4.41 6.46
N THR A 138 -22.70 3.17 6.93
CA THR A 138 -23.15 2.73 8.26
C THR A 138 -22.08 1.85 8.89
N THR A 139 -22.18 1.64 10.20
CA THR A 139 -21.26 0.77 10.94
C THR A 139 -21.28 -0.66 10.43
N ASP A 140 -22.45 -1.16 10.00
CA ASP A 140 -22.60 -2.53 9.49
C ASP A 140 -21.85 -2.77 8.18
N GLU A 141 -21.56 -1.72 7.42
CA GLU A 141 -20.79 -1.80 6.17
C GLU A 141 -19.28 -1.76 6.36
N THR A 142 -18.80 -1.56 7.60
CA THR A 142 -17.37 -1.37 7.90
C THR A 142 -16.52 -2.55 7.48
N GLU A 143 -16.95 -3.77 7.77
CA GLU A 143 -16.21 -4.99 7.43
C GLU A 143 -16.10 -5.19 5.91
N VAL A 144 -17.18 -4.93 5.19
CA VAL A 144 -17.21 -5.03 3.72
C VAL A 144 -16.31 -3.98 3.09
N ALA A 145 -16.32 -2.74 3.60
CA ALA A 145 -15.47 -1.66 3.13
C ALA A 145 -13.98 -1.96 3.41
N GLU A 146 -13.64 -2.51 4.57
CA GLU A 146 -12.26 -2.91 4.90
C GLU A 146 -11.77 -4.04 3.99
N LYS A 147 -12.60 -5.04 3.75
CA LYS A 147 -12.30 -6.13 2.82
C LYS A 147 -12.05 -5.59 1.42
N GLU A 148 -12.90 -4.70 0.93
CA GLU A 148 -12.73 -4.07 -0.38
C GLU A 148 -11.41 -3.30 -0.48
N LEU A 149 -11.07 -2.48 0.52
CA LEU A 149 -9.80 -1.75 0.53
C LEU A 149 -8.59 -2.68 0.42
N ARG A 150 -8.62 -3.80 1.15
CA ARG A 150 -7.56 -4.82 1.12
C ARG A 150 -7.45 -5.46 -0.26
N GLU A 151 -8.56 -5.87 -0.85
CA GLU A 151 -8.61 -6.52 -2.16
C GLU A 151 -8.18 -5.56 -3.28
N VAL A 152 -8.67 -4.32 -3.25
CA VAL A 152 -8.32 -3.30 -4.24
C VAL A 152 -6.86 -2.89 -4.12
N PHE A 153 -6.31 -2.77 -2.89
CA PHE A 153 -4.89 -2.51 -2.69
C PHE A 153 -4.02 -3.64 -3.27
N ALA A 154 -4.38 -4.90 -2.99
CA ALA A 154 -3.68 -6.06 -3.53
C ALA A 154 -3.71 -6.09 -5.07
N LYS A 155 -4.85 -5.78 -5.67
CA LYS A 155 -5.00 -5.66 -7.12
C LYS A 155 -4.14 -4.54 -7.71
N ASN A 156 -4.13 -3.37 -7.07
CA ASN A 156 -3.30 -2.24 -7.48
C ASN A 156 -1.81 -2.57 -7.43
N PHE A 157 -1.38 -3.33 -6.42
CA PHE A 157 -0.02 -3.85 -6.34
C PHE A 157 0.30 -4.80 -7.50
N THR A 158 -0.60 -5.72 -7.82
CA THR A 158 -0.42 -6.66 -8.93
C THR A 158 -0.28 -5.95 -10.28
N GLU A 159 -1.05 -4.89 -10.50
CA GLU A 159 -0.92 -4.02 -11.69
C GLU A 159 0.44 -3.33 -11.75
N PHE A 160 0.90 -2.79 -10.61
CA PHE A 160 2.25 -2.22 -10.52
C PHE A 160 3.32 -3.26 -10.86
N ALA A 161 3.26 -4.45 -10.27
CA ALA A 161 4.22 -5.51 -10.48
C ALA A 161 4.29 -5.97 -11.95
N ALA A 162 3.14 -6.06 -12.62
CA ALA A 162 3.06 -6.33 -14.05
C ALA A 162 3.75 -5.23 -14.88
N GLY A 163 3.56 -3.97 -14.50
CA GLY A 163 4.21 -2.82 -15.15
C GLY A 163 5.73 -2.80 -14.99
N VAL A 164 6.25 -3.24 -13.86
CA VAL A 164 7.71 -3.37 -13.61
C VAL A 164 8.37 -4.27 -14.64
N HIS A 165 7.68 -5.31 -15.09
CA HIS A 165 8.24 -6.29 -16.02
C HIS A 165 8.00 -5.93 -17.49
N ALA A 166 6.99 -5.13 -17.80
CA ALA A 166 6.72 -4.67 -19.15
C ALA A 166 7.70 -3.57 -19.62
N ALA A 167 8.38 -2.90 -18.69
CA ALA A 167 9.30 -1.79 -18.96
C ALA A 167 10.78 -2.23 -19.19
N LYS A 168 11.06 -3.55 -19.26
CA LYS A 168 12.42 -4.09 -19.50
C LYS A 168 12.59 -4.60 -20.91
#